data_1e7d1816ed1b01c8ec0f51aa5e8d12ed
#
_entry.id   1e7d1816ed1b01c8ec0f51aa5e8d12ed
#
_cell.length_a   1.000
_cell.length_b   1.000
_cell.length_c   1.000
_cell.angle_alpha   90.00
_cell.angle_beta   90.00
_cell.angle_gamma   90.00
#
_symmetry.space_group_name_H-M   'P 1'
#
loop_
_entity.id
_entity.type
_entity.pdbx_description
1 polymer ?
#
loop_
_entity_poly.entity_id
_entity_poly.type
_entity_poly.pdbx_seq_one_letter_code
_entity_poly.pdbx_strand_id
1 'polypeptide(L)'
;MKKSIKHSLFSFIALLAVVVFEAPILASYSQQNINFSSDEIQSLWKKDPVGLSIFLKRTEERLPQFEDSFKKSSENLDVHWTLIAAISYQESHWNPKAISDTGVRGMMMLTQKTAKEMGIKKRTNAEQSILGGASYFQKNLSRLPEEMPKLDKIWMALASYNLGFVNITLARERTIERGGNPNLWSDVSVYLNEILIERYANETNEFEKHVQALEYVQRIQLYYQTLSILNREKEIHLLAVN
;
A
#
# COMPACT_ATOMS: atom_id res chain seq x y z
N MET A 1 -65.59 -21.01 -3.78
CA MET A 1 -64.38 -20.37 -4.31
C MET A 1 -64.13 -18.99 -3.63
N LYS A 2 -63.80 -18.95 -2.34
CA LYS A 2 -63.45 -17.67 -1.62
C LYS A 2 -62.51 -17.94 -0.44
N LYS A 3 -61.33 -18.61 -0.68
CA LYS A 3 -60.36 -18.86 0.38
C LYS A 3 -58.87 -18.66 -0.02
N SER A 4 -58.61 -18.11 -1.23
CA SER A 4 -57.22 -18.07 -1.72
C SER A 4 -56.57 -16.67 -1.75
N ILE A 5 -57.29 -15.58 -1.41
CA ILE A 5 -56.76 -14.22 -1.59
C ILE A 5 -56.17 -13.64 -0.27
N LYS A 6 -56.53 -14.18 0.89
CA LYS A 6 -56.06 -13.62 2.18
C LYS A 6 -54.60 -13.99 2.55
N HIS A 7 -54.07 -15.10 2.05
CA HIS A 7 -52.67 -15.48 2.38
C HIS A 7 -51.61 -14.76 1.55
N SER A 8 -51.96 -14.28 0.35
CA SER A 8 -51.04 -13.53 -0.50
C SER A 8 -50.76 -12.12 0.01
N LEU A 9 -51.80 -11.47 0.61
CA LEU A 9 -51.67 -10.11 1.08
C LEU A 9 -50.84 -10.01 2.38
N PHE A 10 -50.94 -11.03 3.25
CA PHE A 10 -50.15 -11.07 4.49
C PHE A 10 -48.65 -11.34 4.24
N SER A 11 -48.31 -12.17 3.25
CA SER A 11 -46.91 -12.40 2.84
C SER A 11 -46.27 -11.15 2.24
N PHE A 12 -47.03 -10.36 1.48
CA PHE A 12 -46.50 -9.15 0.85
C PHE A 12 -46.28 -8.01 1.87
N ILE A 13 -47.16 -7.88 2.86
CA ILE A 13 -47.00 -6.88 3.95
C ILE A 13 -45.86 -7.27 4.89
N ALA A 14 -45.66 -8.57 5.18
CA ALA A 14 -44.56 -9.03 6.01
C ALA A 14 -43.20 -8.81 5.29
N LEU A 15 -43.10 -9.01 3.98
CA LEU A 15 -41.89 -8.77 3.20
C LEU A 15 -41.55 -7.27 3.11
N LEU A 16 -42.57 -6.40 2.95
CA LEU A 16 -42.38 -4.95 2.92
C LEU A 16 -41.99 -4.38 4.30
N ALA A 17 -42.51 -4.97 5.39
CA ALA A 17 -42.16 -4.55 6.74
C ALA A 17 -40.71 -4.89 7.10
N VAL A 18 -40.19 -6.04 6.66
CA VAL A 18 -38.80 -6.45 6.89
C VAL A 18 -37.83 -5.54 6.13
N VAL A 19 -38.12 -5.22 4.86
CA VAL A 19 -37.26 -4.34 4.04
C VAL A 19 -37.27 -2.90 4.57
N VAL A 20 -38.39 -2.39 5.11
CA VAL A 20 -38.48 -1.02 5.65
C VAL A 20 -37.79 -0.90 7.03
N PHE A 21 -37.67 -2.01 7.81
CA PHE A 21 -37.02 -1.98 9.12
C PHE A 21 -35.50 -2.20 9.05
N GLU A 22 -35.00 -2.93 8.05
CA GLU A 22 -33.56 -3.17 7.91
C GLU A 22 -32.81 -2.00 7.23
N ALA A 23 -33.44 -1.26 6.35
CA ALA A 23 -32.81 -0.15 5.64
C ALA A 23 -32.23 0.94 6.57
N PRO A 24 -32.93 1.42 7.63
CA PRO A 24 -32.39 2.42 8.55
C PRO A 24 -31.27 1.86 9.45
N ILE A 25 -31.29 0.55 9.77
CA ILE A 25 -30.25 -0.09 10.58
C ILE A 25 -28.96 -0.21 9.74
N LEU A 26 -29.05 -0.65 8.50
CA LEU A 26 -27.90 -0.73 7.59
C LEU A 26 -27.33 0.67 7.27
N ALA A 27 -28.18 1.66 7.07
CA ALA A 27 -27.76 3.06 6.86
C ALA A 27 -27.08 3.65 8.10
N SER A 28 -27.57 3.39 9.30
CA SER A 28 -26.94 3.85 10.54
C SER A 28 -25.62 3.14 10.81
N TYR A 29 -25.53 1.84 10.50
CA TYR A 29 -24.30 1.06 10.62
C TYR A 29 -23.23 1.52 9.61
N SER A 30 -23.62 1.81 8.36
CA SER A 30 -22.69 2.36 7.35
C SER A 30 -22.19 3.75 7.73
N GLN A 31 -23.07 4.63 8.23
CA GLN A 31 -22.71 5.98 8.67
C GLN A 31 -21.77 5.96 9.89
N GLN A 32 -22.02 5.07 10.85
CA GLN A 32 -21.15 4.89 12.02
C GLN A 32 -19.75 4.39 11.61
N ASN A 33 -19.65 3.45 10.67
CA ASN A 33 -18.37 2.96 10.16
C ASN A 33 -17.60 4.03 9.38
N ILE A 34 -18.29 4.86 8.57
CA ILE A 34 -17.65 5.97 7.82
C ILE A 34 -17.05 6.98 8.80
N ASN A 35 -17.77 7.37 9.86
CA ASN A 35 -17.24 8.29 10.87
C ASN A 35 -16.05 7.69 11.62
N PHE A 36 -16.12 6.41 12.00
CA PHE A 36 -15.03 5.72 12.69
C PHE A 36 -13.76 5.64 11.84
N SER A 37 -13.89 5.34 10.56
CA SER A 37 -12.77 5.27 9.63
C SER A 37 -12.15 6.64 9.34
N SER A 38 -12.96 7.70 9.30
CA SER A 38 -12.46 9.08 9.19
C SER A 38 -11.58 9.46 10.37
N ASP A 39 -12.00 9.13 11.60
CA ASP A 39 -11.24 9.40 12.82
C ASP A 39 -9.93 8.58 12.86
N GLU A 40 -9.98 7.32 12.39
CA GLU A 40 -8.80 6.46 12.26
C GLU A 40 -7.78 7.07 11.30
N ILE A 41 -8.20 7.51 10.11
CA ILE A 41 -7.33 8.17 9.13
C ILE A 41 -6.76 9.47 9.69
N GLN A 42 -7.57 10.32 10.32
CA GLN A 42 -7.10 11.56 10.93
C GLN A 42 -6.06 11.30 12.03
N SER A 43 -6.25 10.25 12.82
CA SER A 43 -5.29 9.82 13.85
C SER A 43 -3.95 9.42 13.26
N LEU A 44 -3.95 8.63 12.16
CA LEU A 44 -2.73 8.25 11.44
C LEU A 44 -1.95 9.48 10.94
N TRP A 45 -2.65 10.48 10.43
CA TRP A 45 -2.06 11.69 9.83
C TRP A 45 -1.98 12.88 10.79
N LYS A 46 -2.11 12.67 12.10
CA LYS A 46 -2.12 13.76 13.10
C LYS A 46 -0.95 14.73 12.98
N LYS A 47 0.22 14.23 12.54
CA LYS A 47 1.44 15.05 12.37
C LYS A 47 1.50 15.79 11.04
N ASP A 48 0.69 15.40 10.04
CA ASP A 48 0.70 16.00 8.69
C ASP A 48 -0.72 16.05 8.09
N PRO A 49 -1.61 16.89 8.63
CA PRO A 49 -2.97 17.04 8.11
C PRO A 49 -3.03 17.65 6.70
N VAL A 50 -2.03 18.45 6.32
CA VAL A 50 -1.91 19.00 4.97
C VAL A 50 -1.56 17.89 3.97
N GLY A 51 -0.61 17.02 4.32
CA GLY A 51 -0.27 15.83 3.54
C GLY A 51 -1.46 14.91 3.35
N LEU A 52 -2.30 14.70 4.39
CA LEU A 52 -3.55 13.96 4.27
C LEU A 52 -4.46 14.54 3.21
N SER A 53 -4.74 15.84 3.26
CA SER A 53 -5.62 16.51 2.30
C SER A 53 -5.13 16.31 0.85
N ILE A 54 -3.82 16.46 0.64
CA ILE A 54 -3.20 16.24 -0.68
C ILE A 54 -3.30 14.76 -1.10
N PHE A 55 -3.09 13.83 -0.17
CA PHE A 55 -3.17 12.40 -0.43
C PHE A 55 -4.59 12.00 -0.83
N LEU A 56 -5.61 12.39 -0.06
CA LEU A 56 -7.01 12.10 -0.35
C LEU A 56 -7.45 12.67 -1.69
N LYS A 57 -7.12 13.94 -1.98
CA LYS A 57 -7.40 14.55 -3.27
C LYS A 57 -6.81 13.74 -4.43
N ARG A 58 -5.55 13.30 -4.33
CA ARG A 58 -4.91 12.48 -5.37
C ARG A 58 -5.50 11.08 -5.45
N THR A 59 -5.96 10.51 -4.34
CA THR A 59 -6.66 9.23 -4.30
C THR A 59 -7.95 9.29 -5.11
N GLU A 60 -8.70 10.38 -5.03
CA GLU A 60 -9.92 10.60 -5.82
C GLU A 60 -9.63 10.88 -7.29
N GLU A 61 -8.64 11.73 -7.60
CA GLU A 61 -8.39 12.22 -8.96
C GLU A 61 -7.54 11.28 -9.82
N ARG A 62 -6.61 10.53 -9.23
CA ARG A 62 -5.58 9.77 -9.97
C ARG A 62 -5.71 8.27 -9.83
N LEU A 63 -5.92 7.77 -8.61
CA LEU A 63 -5.91 6.33 -8.34
C LEU A 63 -6.91 5.53 -9.17
N PRO A 64 -8.16 5.99 -9.40
CA PRO A 64 -9.15 5.22 -10.15
C PRO A 64 -8.70 4.85 -11.58
N GLN A 65 -7.86 5.67 -12.20
CA GLN A 65 -7.33 5.42 -13.54
C GLN A 65 -6.39 4.21 -13.61
N PHE A 66 -5.85 3.77 -12.47
CA PHE A 66 -4.81 2.73 -12.38
C PHE A 66 -5.20 1.58 -11.44
N GLU A 67 -6.37 1.64 -10.78
CA GLU A 67 -6.83 0.67 -9.79
C GLU A 67 -6.79 -0.76 -10.35
N ASP A 68 -7.31 -0.98 -11.56
CA ASP A 68 -7.31 -2.29 -12.20
C ASP A 68 -5.90 -2.80 -12.50
N SER A 69 -4.98 -1.89 -12.89
CA SER A 69 -3.57 -2.26 -13.11
C SER A 69 -2.88 -2.68 -11.80
N PHE A 70 -3.19 -2.01 -10.67
CA PHE A 70 -2.70 -2.40 -9.35
C PHE A 70 -3.27 -3.75 -8.91
N LYS A 71 -4.58 -3.96 -9.06
CA LYS A 71 -5.23 -5.24 -8.75
C LYS A 71 -4.62 -6.38 -9.55
N LYS A 72 -4.54 -6.24 -10.88
CA LYS A 72 -3.93 -7.24 -11.76
C LYS A 72 -2.48 -7.53 -11.42
N SER A 73 -1.68 -6.52 -11.07
CA SER A 73 -0.26 -6.70 -10.74
C SER A 73 -0.04 -7.42 -9.39
N SER A 74 -1.06 -7.47 -8.54
CA SER A 74 -1.00 -8.11 -7.22
C SER A 74 -1.67 -9.49 -7.16
N GLU A 75 -2.34 -9.96 -8.21
CA GLU A 75 -3.09 -11.24 -8.23
C GLU A 75 -2.26 -12.45 -7.80
N ASN A 76 -0.97 -12.46 -8.13
CA ASN A 76 -0.05 -13.54 -7.79
C ASN A 76 0.89 -13.18 -6.63
N LEU A 77 0.62 -12.10 -5.89
CA LEU A 77 1.42 -11.65 -4.76
C LEU A 77 0.65 -11.95 -3.46
N ASP A 78 1.37 -12.35 -2.42
CA ASP A 78 0.78 -12.49 -1.08
C ASP A 78 0.65 -11.13 -0.36
N VAL A 79 0.24 -10.10 -1.11
CA VAL A 79 -0.04 -8.76 -0.60
C VAL A 79 -1.25 -8.16 -1.30
N HIS A 80 -1.99 -7.31 -0.57
CA HIS A 80 -3.13 -6.61 -1.15
C HIS A 80 -2.67 -5.53 -2.15
N TRP A 81 -3.45 -5.27 -3.20
CA TRP A 81 -3.14 -4.31 -4.26
C TRP A 81 -2.88 -2.88 -3.73
N THR A 82 -3.49 -2.51 -2.61
CA THR A 82 -3.28 -1.20 -1.96
C THR A 82 -1.83 -0.99 -1.52
N LEU A 83 -1.07 -2.06 -1.23
CA LEU A 83 0.36 -1.94 -0.94
C LEU A 83 1.14 -1.53 -2.20
N ILE A 84 0.85 -2.13 -3.35
CA ILE A 84 1.51 -1.76 -4.62
C ILE A 84 1.15 -0.33 -5.01
N ALA A 85 -0.11 0.07 -4.79
CA ALA A 85 -0.55 1.45 -4.98
C ALA A 85 0.14 2.43 -4.02
N ALA A 86 0.37 2.06 -2.76
CA ALA A 86 1.10 2.87 -1.79
C ALA A 86 2.58 3.06 -2.16
N ILE A 87 3.25 1.99 -2.65
CA ILE A 87 4.60 2.09 -3.21
C ILE A 87 4.62 3.08 -4.37
N SER A 88 3.70 2.92 -5.32
CA SER A 88 3.58 3.81 -6.48
C SER A 88 3.33 5.28 -6.10
N TYR A 89 2.55 5.51 -5.04
CA TYR A 89 2.34 6.87 -4.54
C TYR A 89 3.63 7.46 -3.99
N GLN A 90 4.39 6.72 -3.20
CA GLN A 90 5.70 7.15 -2.69
C GLN A 90 6.68 7.45 -3.83
N GLU A 91 6.66 6.66 -4.90
CA GLU A 91 7.57 6.80 -6.03
C GLU A 91 7.25 8.03 -6.90
N SER A 92 5.97 8.24 -7.23
CA SER A 92 5.60 9.22 -8.26
C SER A 92 4.34 10.02 -7.98
N HIS A 93 3.68 9.79 -6.84
CA HIS A 93 2.32 10.28 -6.60
C HIS A 93 1.33 9.88 -7.71
N TRP A 94 1.48 8.65 -8.22
CA TRP A 94 0.73 8.10 -9.37
C TRP A 94 0.88 8.91 -10.66
N ASN A 95 2.08 9.40 -10.93
CA ASN A 95 2.40 10.10 -12.17
C ASN A 95 3.20 9.19 -13.13
N PRO A 96 2.61 8.68 -14.23
CA PRO A 96 3.33 7.80 -15.16
C PRO A 96 4.45 8.50 -15.93
N LYS A 97 4.46 9.83 -15.95
CA LYS A 97 5.48 10.65 -16.62
C LYS A 97 6.58 11.15 -15.69
N ALA A 98 6.59 10.69 -14.42
CA ALA A 98 7.60 11.09 -13.45
C ALA A 98 9.02 10.75 -13.94
N ILE A 99 9.95 11.66 -13.70
CA ILE A 99 11.39 11.52 -14.02
C ILE A 99 12.16 12.13 -12.85
N SER A 100 13.12 11.39 -12.29
CA SER A 100 14.05 11.93 -11.30
C SER A 100 15.31 12.50 -11.96
N ASP A 101 16.08 13.27 -11.20
CA ASP A 101 17.37 13.81 -11.61
C ASP A 101 18.37 12.72 -11.98
N THR A 102 18.25 11.51 -11.38
CA THR A 102 19.09 10.34 -11.68
C THR A 102 18.58 9.50 -12.85
N GLY A 103 17.51 9.95 -13.53
CA GLY A 103 16.98 9.32 -14.74
C GLY A 103 16.11 8.07 -14.52
N VAL A 104 15.68 7.78 -13.29
CA VAL A 104 14.61 6.81 -13.04
C VAL A 104 13.28 7.36 -13.54
N ARG A 105 12.36 6.50 -13.98
CA ARG A 105 11.17 6.95 -14.71
C ARG A 105 9.93 6.12 -14.42
N GLY A 106 8.78 6.78 -14.59
CA GLY A 106 7.46 6.18 -14.64
C GLY A 106 6.81 6.04 -13.28
N MET A 107 5.67 5.38 -13.28
CA MET A 107 4.79 5.22 -12.13
C MET A 107 5.49 4.64 -10.88
N MET A 108 6.41 3.68 -11.10
CA MET A 108 7.14 2.95 -10.05
C MET A 108 8.64 3.32 -10.02
N MET A 109 9.04 4.42 -10.65
CA MET A 109 10.40 4.97 -10.67
C MET A 109 11.49 3.91 -10.91
N LEU A 110 11.31 3.10 -11.97
CA LEU A 110 12.24 2.04 -12.29
C LEU A 110 13.52 2.57 -12.96
N THR A 111 14.68 2.05 -12.53
CA THR A 111 15.92 2.24 -13.27
C THR A 111 15.83 1.51 -14.61
N GLN A 112 16.70 1.86 -15.56
CA GLN A 112 16.76 1.13 -16.83
C GLN A 112 17.19 -0.34 -16.62
N LYS A 113 18.10 -0.58 -15.69
CA LYS A 113 18.57 -1.93 -15.31
C LYS A 113 17.42 -2.76 -14.73
N THR A 114 16.70 -2.22 -13.76
CA THR A 114 15.58 -2.91 -13.11
C THR A 114 14.44 -3.20 -14.09
N ALA A 115 14.10 -2.23 -14.96
CA ALA A 115 13.09 -2.43 -15.98
C ALA A 115 13.47 -3.56 -16.97
N LYS A 116 14.71 -3.57 -17.42
CA LYS A 116 15.23 -4.65 -18.29
C LYS A 116 15.17 -6.01 -17.59
N GLU A 117 15.58 -6.07 -16.33
CA GLU A 117 15.55 -7.29 -15.52
C GLU A 117 14.12 -7.82 -15.33
N MET A 118 13.13 -6.93 -15.14
CA MET A 118 11.71 -7.28 -15.00
C MET A 118 11.01 -7.44 -16.37
N GLY A 119 11.70 -7.41 -17.48
CA GLY A 119 11.13 -7.58 -18.83
C GLY A 119 10.30 -6.38 -19.31
N ILE A 120 10.44 -5.21 -18.68
CA ILE A 120 9.68 -4.00 -19.01
C ILE A 120 10.34 -3.23 -20.13
N LYS A 121 9.60 -3.04 -21.23
CA LYS A 121 10.09 -2.32 -22.42
C LYS A 121 9.92 -0.81 -22.30
N LYS A 122 8.83 -0.33 -21.66
CA LYS A 122 8.47 1.08 -21.63
C LYS A 122 8.10 1.54 -20.22
N ARG A 123 9.08 2.05 -19.47
CA ARG A 123 8.93 2.49 -18.06
C ARG A 123 7.87 3.59 -17.83
N THR A 124 7.61 4.40 -18.87
CA THR A 124 6.62 5.49 -18.84
C THR A 124 5.22 5.06 -19.28
N ASN A 125 5.02 3.79 -19.66
CA ASN A 125 3.70 3.20 -19.76
C ASN A 125 3.25 2.79 -18.35
N ALA A 126 2.09 3.27 -17.88
CA ALA A 126 1.64 3.08 -16.52
C ALA A 126 1.52 1.59 -16.15
N GLU A 127 0.83 0.81 -16.97
CA GLU A 127 0.59 -0.62 -16.74
C GLU A 127 1.90 -1.40 -16.67
N GLN A 128 2.81 -1.19 -17.63
CA GLN A 128 4.13 -1.83 -17.62
C GLN A 128 4.96 -1.42 -16.41
N SER A 129 4.93 -0.13 -16.04
CA SER A 129 5.66 0.36 -14.88
C SER A 129 5.15 -0.27 -13.58
N ILE A 130 3.82 -0.35 -13.41
CA ILE A 130 3.17 -0.97 -12.24
C ILE A 130 3.56 -2.46 -12.17
N LEU A 131 3.41 -3.20 -13.27
CA LEU A 131 3.79 -4.61 -13.34
C LEU A 131 5.27 -4.82 -12.99
N GLY A 132 6.16 -4.00 -13.55
CA GLY A 132 7.60 -4.10 -13.29
C GLY A 132 7.97 -3.78 -11.85
N GLY A 133 7.34 -2.76 -11.25
CA GLY A 133 7.54 -2.42 -9.86
C GLY A 133 7.02 -3.49 -8.90
N ALA A 134 5.83 -4.03 -9.14
CA ALA A 134 5.26 -5.14 -8.39
C ALA A 134 6.16 -6.39 -8.47
N SER A 135 6.66 -6.73 -9.67
CA SER A 135 7.58 -7.85 -9.87
C SER A 135 8.93 -7.64 -9.16
N TYR A 136 9.44 -6.42 -9.16
CA TYR A 136 10.68 -6.09 -8.44
C TYR A 136 10.50 -6.14 -6.91
N PHE A 137 9.36 -5.67 -6.40
CA PHE A 137 9.00 -5.83 -5.00
C PHE A 137 8.91 -7.31 -4.61
N GLN A 138 8.20 -8.13 -5.41
CA GLN A 138 8.08 -9.58 -5.20
C GLN A 138 9.44 -10.27 -5.21
N LYS A 139 10.33 -9.89 -6.13
CA LYS A 139 11.70 -10.41 -6.16
C LYS A 139 12.44 -10.12 -4.85
N ASN A 140 12.33 -8.92 -4.29
CA ASN A 140 12.94 -8.58 -3.01
C ASN A 140 12.30 -9.36 -1.86
N LEU A 141 10.98 -9.51 -1.87
CA LEU A 141 10.23 -10.27 -0.88
C LEU A 141 10.65 -11.75 -0.84
N SER A 142 10.74 -12.39 -2.02
CA SER A 142 11.10 -13.82 -2.12
C SER A 142 12.55 -14.15 -1.75
N ARG A 143 13.42 -13.15 -1.63
CA ARG A 143 14.82 -13.33 -1.17
C ARG A 143 14.96 -13.34 0.35
N LEU A 144 13.92 -12.95 1.07
CA LEU A 144 13.87 -12.95 2.54
C LEU A 144 13.36 -14.30 3.06
N PRO A 145 13.81 -14.75 4.25
CA PRO A 145 13.41 -16.02 4.83
C PRO A 145 11.88 -16.19 4.90
N GLU A 146 11.39 -17.43 4.70
CA GLU A 146 9.95 -17.72 4.73
C GLU A 146 9.38 -17.64 6.15
N GLU A 147 10.17 -18.03 7.15
CA GLU A 147 9.82 -18.00 8.57
C GLU A 147 9.72 -16.58 9.16
N MET A 148 10.13 -15.55 8.41
CA MET A 148 10.07 -14.16 8.86
C MET A 148 8.61 -13.72 9.02
N PRO A 149 8.25 -12.97 10.11
CA PRO A 149 6.92 -12.43 10.25
C PRO A 149 6.51 -11.59 9.02
N LYS A 150 5.30 -11.78 8.54
CA LYS A 150 4.83 -11.22 7.25
C LYS A 150 5.05 -9.71 7.10
N LEU A 151 4.74 -8.93 8.15
CA LEU A 151 4.90 -7.47 8.09
C LEU A 151 6.38 -7.08 8.07
N ASP A 152 7.23 -7.72 8.88
CA ASP A 152 8.67 -7.46 8.89
C ASP A 152 9.30 -7.77 7.54
N LYS A 153 8.89 -8.87 6.92
CA LYS A 153 9.30 -9.27 5.57
C LYS A 153 8.91 -8.21 4.53
N ILE A 154 7.69 -7.68 4.60
CA ILE A 154 7.20 -6.59 3.73
C ILE A 154 8.06 -5.34 3.91
N TRP A 155 8.31 -4.92 5.15
CA TRP A 155 9.08 -3.69 5.43
C TRP A 155 10.55 -3.80 4.98
N MET A 156 11.17 -4.96 5.16
CA MET A 156 12.51 -5.22 4.63
C MET A 156 12.54 -5.26 3.10
N ALA A 157 11.51 -5.81 2.47
CA ALA A 157 11.40 -5.80 1.00
C ALA A 157 11.21 -4.38 0.44
N LEU A 158 10.46 -3.51 1.13
CA LEU A 158 10.32 -2.09 0.78
C LEU A 158 11.65 -1.33 0.92
N ALA A 159 12.36 -1.53 2.03
CA ALA A 159 13.68 -0.94 2.19
C ALA A 159 14.66 -1.45 1.11
N SER A 160 14.56 -2.73 0.73
CA SER A 160 15.33 -3.31 -0.38
C SER A 160 14.97 -2.71 -1.74
N TYR A 161 13.71 -2.36 -1.95
CA TYR A 161 13.25 -1.71 -3.18
C TYR A 161 13.95 -0.37 -3.41
N ASN A 162 14.07 0.42 -2.35
CA ASN A 162 14.67 1.76 -2.39
C ASN A 162 16.21 1.71 -2.36
N LEU A 163 16.79 0.98 -1.41
CA LEU A 163 18.23 0.96 -1.13
C LEU A 163 19.01 -0.12 -1.86
N GLY A 164 18.30 -1.10 -2.41
CA GLY A 164 18.91 -2.34 -2.90
C GLY A 164 19.11 -3.39 -1.80
N PHE A 165 18.96 -4.64 -2.18
CA PHE A 165 18.93 -5.78 -1.26
C PHE A 165 20.23 -5.98 -0.45
N VAL A 166 21.38 -5.58 -1.00
CA VAL A 166 22.68 -5.72 -0.32
C VAL A 166 22.70 -4.96 1.01
N ASN A 167 22.12 -3.76 1.08
CA ASN A 167 22.07 -2.98 2.31
C ASN A 167 21.24 -3.68 3.40
N ILE A 168 20.16 -4.35 3.02
CA ILE A 168 19.34 -5.12 3.96
C ILE A 168 20.08 -6.38 4.42
N THR A 169 20.82 -7.05 3.55
CA THR A 169 21.66 -8.19 3.94
C THR A 169 22.68 -7.78 4.99
N LEU A 170 23.43 -6.71 4.75
CA LEU A 170 24.42 -6.17 5.68
C LEU A 170 23.80 -5.74 7.01
N ALA A 171 22.61 -5.10 6.99
CA ALA A 171 21.92 -4.71 8.21
C ALA A 171 21.47 -5.93 9.02
N ARG A 172 20.97 -6.98 8.38
CA ARG A 172 20.63 -8.24 9.04
C ARG A 172 21.85 -8.95 9.65
N GLU A 173 22.98 -8.99 8.94
CA GLU A 173 24.25 -9.51 9.44
C GLU A 173 24.72 -8.71 10.67
N ARG A 174 24.71 -7.38 10.60
CA ARG A 174 25.04 -6.50 11.73
C ARG A 174 24.10 -6.71 12.92
N THR A 175 22.82 -6.94 12.68
CA THR A 175 21.83 -7.25 13.72
C THR A 175 22.20 -8.52 14.46
N ILE A 176 22.61 -9.58 13.75
CA ILE A 176 23.10 -10.85 14.37
C ILE A 176 24.35 -10.60 15.23
N GLU A 177 25.34 -9.90 14.68
CA GLU A 177 26.59 -9.58 15.39
C GLU A 177 26.35 -8.82 16.70
N ARG A 178 25.28 -8.02 16.75
CA ARG A 178 24.90 -7.22 17.93
C ARG A 178 23.90 -7.93 18.85
N GLY A 179 23.55 -9.20 18.57
CA GLY A 179 22.66 -10.01 19.40
C GLY A 179 21.16 -9.71 19.21
N GLY A 180 20.78 -8.97 18.17
CA GLY A 180 19.40 -8.71 17.79
C GLY A 180 18.78 -9.80 16.92
N ASN A 181 17.49 -9.68 16.63
CA ASN A 181 16.77 -10.62 15.76
C ASN A 181 16.76 -10.13 14.31
N PRO A 182 17.44 -10.80 13.35
CA PRO A 182 17.53 -10.38 11.97
C PRO A 182 16.21 -10.53 11.21
N ASN A 183 15.19 -11.14 11.81
CA ASN A 183 13.86 -11.31 11.21
C ASN A 183 12.86 -10.26 11.70
N LEU A 184 13.25 -9.35 12.60
CA LEU A 184 12.41 -8.23 13.04
C LEU A 184 12.88 -6.92 12.43
N TRP A 185 11.95 -6.20 11.79
CA TRP A 185 12.22 -4.88 11.19
C TRP A 185 12.67 -3.85 12.25
N SER A 186 12.10 -3.92 13.46
CA SER A 186 12.51 -3.07 14.58
C SER A 186 14.01 -3.12 14.86
N ASP A 187 14.59 -4.31 14.80
CA ASP A 187 16.00 -4.54 15.11
C ASP A 187 16.88 -4.19 13.89
N VAL A 188 16.49 -4.68 12.70
CA VAL A 188 17.25 -4.46 11.46
C VAL A 188 17.29 -3.00 11.05
N SER A 189 16.21 -2.24 11.25
CA SER A 189 16.15 -0.82 10.87
C SER A 189 17.15 0.06 11.62
N VAL A 190 17.47 -0.27 12.88
CA VAL A 190 18.49 0.44 13.67
C VAL A 190 19.86 0.32 13.01
N TYR A 191 20.27 -0.91 12.68
CA TYR A 191 21.59 -1.17 12.10
C TYR A 191 21.66 -0.81 10.61
N LEU A 192 20.52 -0.81 9.91
CA LEU A 192 20.45 -0.27 8.55
C LEU A 192 20.87 1.20 8.52
N ASN A 193 20.38 1.99 9.48
CA ASN A 193 20.74 3.39 9.59
C ASN A 193 22.25 3.58 9.87
N GLU A 194 22.83 2.79 10.77
CA GLU A 194 24.28 2.81 11.04
C GLU A 194 25.09 2.51 9.78
N ILE A 195 24.74 1.46 9.04
CA ILE A 195 25.43 1.08 7.79
C ILE A 195 25.36 2.17 6.74
N LEU A 196 24.20 2.82 6.60
CA LEU A 196 24.03 3.92 5.66
C LEU A 196 24.90 5.12 6.04
N ILE A 197 24.96 5.45 7.32
CA ILE A 197 25.86 6.51 7.85
C ILE A 197 27.31 6.15 7.56
N GLU A 198 27.77 4.93 7.90
CA GLU A 198 29.15 4.49 7.68
C GLU A 198 29.57 4.53 6.20
N ARG A 199 28.69 4.07 5.30
CA ARG A 199 29.00 3.96 3.85
C ARG A 199 29.01 5.31 3.13
N TYR A 200 28.19 6.25 3.57
CA TYR A 200 27.93 7.51 2.84
C TYR A 200 28.34 8.76 3.63
N ALA A 201 29.00 8.59 4.80
CA ALA A 201 29.47 9.68 5.65
C ALA A 201 30.37 10.70 4.90
N ASN A 202 31.05 10.26 3.83
CA ASN A 202 31.94 11.11 3.03
C ASN A 202 31.27 11.69 1.77
N GLU A 203 29.99 11.36 1.51
CA GLU A 203 29.24 11.76 0.32
C GLU A 203 28.05 12.66 0.73
N THR A 204 28.29 13.96 0.89
CA THR A 204 27.32 14.94 1.43
C THR A 204 25.94 14.90 0.74
N ASN A 205 25.87 14.57 -0.54
CA ASN A 205 24.61 14.46 -1.30
C ASN A 205 23.93 13.08 -1.22
N GLU A 206 24.66 12.05 -0.87
CA GLU A 206 24.13 10.69 -0.77
C GLU A 206 23.64 10.39 0.66
N PHE A 207 24.25 10.98 1.69
CA PHE A 207 23.83 10.84 3.08
C PHE A 207 22.37 11.28 3.30
N GLU A 208 21.97 12.45 2.77
CA GLU A 208 20.58 12.92 2.88
C GLU A 208 19.58 11.98 2.21
N LYS A 209 19.95 11.38 1.07
CA LYS A 209 19.11 10.39 0.37
C LYS A 209 18.95 9.10 1.15
N HIS A 210 19.94 8.68 1.92
CA HIS A 210 19.91 7.42 2.64
C HIS A 210 19.20 7.50 4.00
N VAL A 211 19.29 8.64 4.70
CA VAL A 211 18.46 8.91 5.90
C VAL A 211 16.96 8.86 5.54
N GLN A 212 16.60 9.22 4.32
CA GLN A 212 15.24 9.12 3.81
C GLN A 212 14.70 7.68 3.65
N ALA A 213 15.54 6.65 3.77
CA ALA A 213 15.08 5.27 3.53
C ALA A 213 14.17 4.72 4.63
N LEU A 214 14.44 5.05 5.90
CA LEU A 214 13.53 4.71 7.00
C LEU A 214 12.21 5.48 6.86
N GLU A 215 12.30 6.76 6.51
CA GLU A 215 11.12 7.57 6.19
C GLU A 215 10.36 7.02 4.99
N TYR A 216 11.05 6.48 3.98
CA TYR A 216 10.42 5.84 2.82
C TYR A 216 9.50 4.70 3.24
N VAL A 217 9.99 3.79 4.09
CA VAL A 217 9.18 2.69 4.62
C VAL A 217 8.00 3.21 5.45
N GLN A 218 8.25 4.16 6.36
CA GLN A 218 7.22 4.75 7.22
C GLN A 218 6.11 5.46 6.40
N ARG A 219 6.48 6.18 5.34
CA ARG A 219 5.52 6.84 4.45
C ARG A 219 4.67 5.82 3.69
N ILE A 220 5.28 4.75 3.18
CA ILE A 220 4.51 3.68 2.52
C ILE A 220 3.59 2.98 3.51
N GLN A 221 4.01 2.74 4.76
CA GLN A 221 3.14 2.21 5.80
C GLN A 221 1.91 3.09 6.00
N LEU A 222 2.10 4.41 6.11
CA LEU A 222 1.03 5.38 6.27
C LEU A 222 0.06 5.36 5.09
N TYR A 223 0.57 5.40 3.86
CA TYR A 223 -0.25 5.36 2.64
C TYR A 223 -0.99 4.03 2.51
N TYR A 224 -0.33 2.92 2.80
CA TYR A 224 -0.93 1.58 2.75
C TYR A 224 -2.06 1.42 3.76
N GLN A 225 -1.87 1.85 5.01
CA GLN A 225 -2.91 1.83 6.04
C GLN A 225 -4.11 2.68 5.61
N THR A 226 -3.87 3.89 5.13
CA THR A 226 -4.93 4.79 4.67
C THR A 226 -5.71 4.20 3.49
N LEU A 227 -5.02 3.69 2.46
CA LEU A 227 -5.68 3.04 1.32
C LEU A 227 -6.44 1.77 1.71
N SER A 228 -5.94 1.02 2.68
CA SER A 228 -6.62 -0.19 3.17
C SER A 228 -7.91 0.15 3.90
N ILE A 229 -7.94 1.24 4.69
CA ILE A 229 -9.16 1.74 5.33
C ILE A 229 -10.16 2.19 4.27
N LEU A 230 -9.74 3.05 3.32
CA LEU A 230 -10.61 3.56 2.26
C LEU A 230 -11.17 2.43 1.37
N ASN A 231 -10.36 1.42 1.04
CA ASN A 231 -10.82 0.27 0.26
C ASN A 231 -11.85 -0.56 1.01
N ARG A 232 -11.63 -0.80 2.30
CA ARG A 232 -12.59 -1.51 3.17
C ARG A 232 -13.95 -0.79 3.24
N GLU A 233 -13.95 0.54 3.37
CA GLU A 233 -15.18 1.35 3.34
C GLU A 233 -15.91 1.22 2.01
N LYS A 234 -15.19 1.32 0.89
CA LYS A 234 -15.75 1.16 -0.45
C LYS A 234 -16.41 -0.22 -0.63
N GLU A 235 -15.77 -1.29 -0.15
CA GLU A 235 -16.32 -2.66 -0.20
C GLU A 235 -17.58 -2.79 0.65
N ILE A 236 -17.58 -2.28 1.88
CA ILE A 236 -18.77 -2.29 2.77
C ILE A 236 -19.92 -1.52 2.11
N HIS A 237 -19.66 -0.34 1.55
CA HIS A 237 -20.69 0.46 0.88
C HIS A 237 -21.29 -0.29 -0.33
N LEU A 238 -20.48 -0.94 -1.15
CA LEU A 238 -20.95 -1.73 -2.29
C LEU A 238 -21.84 -2.91 -1.87
N LEU A 239 -21.52 -3.57 -0.74
CA LEU A 239 -22.33 -4.67 -0.19
C LEU A 239 -23.67 -4.17 0.40
N ALA A 240 -23.72 -2.93 0.88
CA ALA A 240 -24.94 -2.36 1.47
C ALA A 240 -25.94 -1.83 0.41
N VAL A 241 -25.50 -1.60 -0.83
CA VAL A 241 -26.34 -1.05 -1.92
C VAL A 241 -26.87 -2.13 -2.87
N ASN A 242 -26.28 -3.33 -2.86
CA ASN A 242 -26.73 -4.50 -3.63
C ASN A 242 -27.60 -5.44 -2.80
#